data_43f59f42125bb22a0c1cee7ba1316e59
#
_entry.id   43f59f42125bb22a0c1cee7ba1316e59
#
_cell.length_a   1.000
_cell.length_b   1.000
_cell.length_c   1.000
_cell.angle_alpha   90.00
_cell.angle_beta   90.00
_cell.angle_gamma   90.00
#
_symmetry.space_group_name_H-M   'P 1'
#
loop_
_entity.id
_entity.type
_entity.pdbx_description
1 polymer ?
#
loop_
_entity_poly.entity_id
_entity_poly.type
_entity_poly.pdbx_seq_one_letter_code
_entity_poly.pdbx_strand_id
1 'polypeptide(L)'
;MPNLENLRKQAKLYLRWHRDGHYPVAAQIRAVLPRFHGLSDHEILQQSFKLADAQELVARQAGFESWQALKTGVQAMTDTKAPATATPALNASEPELFVTDFQAACAFFTEKLGFEIVFTYGEPPFYGQVRRDKALLNLRLICQPVFVGDIREREELLSAAITVNSAAEIRALFAEYQAAGVDFFRTLKQEPWGARTFIVRDPDGNLLQFAGTAT
;
A
#
# COMPACT_ATOMS: atom_id res chain seq x y z
N MET A 1 4.28 10.03 7.94
CA MET A 1 4.94 9.92 9.26
C MET A 1 4.54 8.61 9.92
N PRO A 2 5.43 7.89 10.58
CA PRO A 2 5.06 6.63 11.21
C PRO A 2 4.02 6.87 12.31
N ASN A 3 2.86 6.24 12.17
CA ASN A 3 1.78 6.29 13.16
C ASN A 3 1.99 5.13 14.14
N LEU A 4 1.94 5.41 15.44
CA LEU A 4 2.15 4.43 16.51
C LEU A 4 1.19 3.23 16.40
N GLU A 5 -0.03 3.44 15.91
CA GLU A 5 -0.99 2.36 15.68
C GLU A 5 -0.53 1.42 14.57
N ASN A 6 -0.01 1.96 13.47
CA ASN A 6 0.53 1.16 12.37
C ASN A 6 1.75 0.36 12.82
N LEU A 7 2.65 0.96 13.61
CA LEU A 7 3.80 0.27 14.18
C LEU A 7 3.37 -0.87 15.13
N ARG A 8 2.28 -0.70 15.89
CA ARG A 8 1.69 -1.77 16.71
C ARG A 8 1.12 -2.90 15.86
N LYS A 9 0.44 -2.58 14.75
CA LYS A 9 -0.08 -3.57 13.80
C LYS A 9 1.07 -4.36 13.16
N GLN A 10 2.14 -3.67 12.79
CA GLN A 10 3.36 -4.26 12.24
C GLN A 10 4.02 -5.24 13.23
N ALA A 11 4.19 -4.86 14.49
CA ALA A 11 4.74 -5.76 15.51
C ALA A 11 3.88 -7.04 15.68
N LYS A 12 2.54 -6.91 15.69
CA LYS A 12 1.64 -8.06 15.73
C LYS A 12 1.77 -8.94 14.48
N LEU A 13 2.01 -8.34 13.32
CA LEU A 13 2.21 -9.08 12.07
C LEU A 13 3.50 -9.89 12.09
N TYR A 14 4.63 -9.32 12.53
CA TYR A 14 5.88 -10.02 12.70
C TYR A 14 5.76 -11.19 13.69
N LEU A 15 5.06 -10.99 14.81
CA LEU A 15 4.80 -12.04 15.77
C LEU A 15 3.99 -13.19 15.15
N ARG A 16 2.98 -12.88 14.34
CA ARG A 16 2.17 -13.88 13.64
C ARG A 16 3.02 -14.65 12.63
N TRP A 17 3.78 -13.96 11.78
CA TRP A 17 4.65 -14.60 10.79
C TRP A 17 5.69 -15.53 11.42
N HIS A 18 6.27 -15.14 12.56
CA HIS A 18 7.17 -16.01 13.29
C HIS A 18 6.45 -17.29 13.78
N ARG A 19 5.25 -17.17 14.35
CA ARG A 19 4.44 -18.30 14.81
C ARG A 19 4.03 -19.24 13.67
N ASP A 20 3.75 -18.65 12.51
CA ASP A 20 3.34 -19.39 11.31
C ASP A 20 4.54 -20.01 10.57
N GLY A 21 5.77 -19.88 11.09
CA GLY A 21 6.98 -20.43 10.49
C GLY A 21 7.40 -19.76 9.19
N HIS A 22 7.07 -18.50 8.99
CA HIS A 22 7.34 -17.79 7.74
C HIS A 22 8.83 -17.43 7.62
N TYR A 23 9.59 -18.15 6.79
CA TYR A 23 11.05 -18.03 6.67
C TYR A 23 11.59 -16.59 6.46
N PRO A 24 10.99 -15.74 5.62
CA PRO A 24 11.46 -14.36 5.43
C PRO A 24 11.52 -13.53 6.70
N VAL A 25 10.67 -13.81 7.72
CA VAL A 25 10.71 -13.07 8.99
C VAL A 25 11.94 -13.41 9.82
N ALA A 26 12.45 -14.64 9.73
CA ALA A 26 13.64 -15.06 10.45
C ALA A 26 14.89 -14.28 10.02
N ALA A 27 15.04 -14.06 8.71
CA ALA A 27 16.14 -13.25 8.16
C ALA A 27 16.08 -11.80 8.69
N GLN A 28 14.89 -11.19 8.76
CA GLN A 28 14.71 -9.85 9.31
C GLN A 28 15.00 -9.79 10.81
N ILE A 29 14.56 -10.78 11.57
CA ILE A 29 14.85 -10.90 13.01
C ILE A 29 16.36 -10.99 13.23
N ARG A 30 17.06 -11.83 12.46
CA ARG A 30 18.52 -12.00 12.54
C ARG A 30 19.26 -10.70 12.21
N ALA A 31 18.85 -9.99 11.16
CA ALA A 31 19.52 -8.77 10.73
C ALA A 31 19.43 -7.64 11.74
N VAL A 32 18.36 -7.58 12.53
CA VAL A 32 18.03 -6.41 13.37
C VAL A 32 18.24 -6.66 14.87
N LEU A 33 17.96 -7.89 15.35
CA LEU A 33 18.04 -8.21 16.77
C LEU A 33 19.36 -8.92 17.13
N PRO A 34 20.29 -8.28 17.86
CA PRO A 34 21.63 -8.84 18.11
C PRO A 34 21.65 -10.22 18.73
N ARG A 35 20.66 -10.55 19.56
CA ARG A 35 20.57 -11.87 20.22
C ARG A 35 20.28 -13.02 19.25
N PHE A 36 19.86 -12.73 18.02
CA PHE A 36 19.62 -13.73 16.98
C PHE A 36 20.73 -13.76 15.93
N HIS A 37 21.75 -12.91 16.04
CA HIS A 37 22.92 -12.93 15.16
C HIS A 37 23.61 -14.32 15.27
N GLY A 38 23.95 -14.90 14.15
CA GLY A 38 24.63 -16.20 14.10
C GLY A 38 23.71 -17.42 14.14
N LEU A 39 22.39 -17.25 14.35
CA LEU A 39 21.43 -18.34 14.25
C LEU A 39 20.93 -18.49 12.81
N SER A 40 20.65 -19.73 12.42
CA SER A 40 19.96 -20.03 11.16
C SER A 40 18.48 -19.66 11.23
N ASP A 41 17.83 -19.50 10.07
CA ASP A 41 16.40 -19.19 10.00
C ASP A 41 15.55 -20.23 10.72
N HIS A 42 15.93 -21.50 10.62
CA HIS A 42 15.24 -22.59 11.31
C HIS A 42 15.35 -22.45 12.84
N GLU A 43 16.55 -22.18 13.34
CA GLU A 43 16.77 -22.00 14.79
C GLU A 43 16.00 -20.79 15.33
N ILE A 44 15.94 -19.71 14.57
CA ILE A 44 15.19 -18.50 14.95
C ILE A 44 13.68 -18.82 15.06
N LEU A 45 13.14 -19.55 14.08
CA LEU A 45 11.71 -19.93 14.09
C LEU A 45 11.35 -20.92 15.19
N GLN A 46 12.31 -21.68 15.72
CA GLN A 46 12.12 -22.59 16.87
C GLN A 46 12.22 -21.86 18.22
N GLN A 47 12.78 -20.67 18.26
CA GLN A 47 12.93 -19.91 19.49
C GLN A 47 11.62 -19.26 19.95
N SER A 48 11.51 -19.01 21.25
CA SER A 48 10.40 -18.23 21.79
C SER A 48 10.51 -16.77 21.34
N PHE A 49 9.55 -16.32 20.54
CA PHE A 49 9.45 -14.94 20.07
C PHE A 49 8.14 -14.32 20.58
N LYS A 50 8.25 -13.28 21.40
CA LYS A 50 7.12 -12.63 22.07
C LYS A 50 6.77 -11.30 21.41
N LEU A 51 5.63 -10.74 21.79
CA LEU A 51 5.22 -9.42 21.30
C LEU A 51 6.26 -8.32 21.62
N ALA A 52 6.93 -8.42 22.78
CA ALA A 52 8.00 -7.49 23.14
C ALA A 52 9.18 -7.56 22.15
N ASP A 53 9.52 -8.75 21.67
CA ASP A 53 10.59 -8.97 20.71
C ASP A 53 10.22 -8.39 19.34
N ALA A 54 8.98 -8.59 18.92
CA ALA A 54 8.45 -8.00 17.70
C ALA A 54 8.38 -6.46 17.77
N GLN A 55 8.06 -5.92 18.94
CA GLN A 55 8.08 -4.46 19.19
C GLN A 55 9.51 -3.91 19.16
N GLU A 56 10.48 -4.62 19.73
CA GLU A 56 11.89 -4.24 19.65
C GLU A 56 12.39 -4.26 18.20
N LEU A 57 12.02 -5.31 17.43
CA LEU A 57 12.33 -5.41 16.00
C LEU A 57 11.84 -4.17 15.25
N VAL A 58 10.57 -3.81 15.40
CA VAL A 58 9.98 -2.63 14.74
C VAL A 58 10.63 -1.33 15.20
N ALA A 59 10.96 -1.20 16.49
CA ALA A 59 11.63 -0.01 17.01
C ALA A 59 13.01 0.18 16.39
N ARG A 60 13.81 -0.89 16.33
CA ARG A 60 15.16 -0.85 15.74
C ARG A 60 15.13 -0.59 14.24
N GLN A 61 14.18 -1.17 13.50
CA GLN A 61 13.96 -0.86 12.08
C GLN A 61 13.60 0.62 11.86
N ALA A 62 12.91 1.24 12.81
CA ALA A 62 12.59 2.66 12.79
C ALA A 62 13.71 3.58 13.32
N GLY A 63 14.90 3.03 13.63
CA GLY A 63 16.07 3.79 14.13
C GLY A 63 16.06 4.10 15.61
N PHE A 64 15.22 3.42 16.41
CA PHE A 64 15.14 3.60 17.87
C PHE A 64 15.70 2.39 18.62
N GLU A 65 16.37 2.61 19.73
CA GLU A 65 16.97 1.55 20.54
C GLU A 65 15.94 0.63 21.23
N SER A 66 14.74 1.14 21.49
CA SER A 66 13.69 0.40 22.18
C SER A 66 12.29 0.86 21.77
N TRP A 67 11.29 0.00 22.01
CA TRP A 67 9.88 0.34 21.81
C TRP A 67 9.43 1.58 22.62
N GLN A 68 9.98 1.76 23.80
CA GLN A 68 9.69 2.94 24.63
C GLN A 68 10.28 4.21 24.00
N ALA A 69 11.54 4.16 23.53
CA ALA A 69 12.18 5.26 22.82
C ALA A 69 11.40 5.63 21.54
N LEU A 70 10.94 4.64 20.78
CA LEU A 70 10.08 4.85 19.63
C LEU A 70 8.78 5.58 20.02
N LYS A 71 8.09 5.12 21.07
CA LYS A 71 6.85 5.77 21.54
C LYS A 71 7.09 7.22 21.93
N THR A 72 8.14 7.47 22.69
CA THR A 72 8.49 8.82 23.12
C THR A 72 8.88 9.71 21.93
N GLY A 73 9.66 9.18 21.00
CA GLY A 73 10.06 9.91 19.77
C GLY A 73 8.86 10.26 18.89
N VAL A 74 7.95 9.29 18.65
CA VAL A 74 6.71 9.54 17.88
C VAL A 74 5.80 10.52 18.63
N GLN A 75 5.70 10.44 19.96
CA GLN A 75 4.94 11.38 20.78
C GLN A 75 5.54 12.79 20.73
N ALA A 76 6.85 12.92 20.88
CA ALA A 76 7.53 14.21 20.79
C ALA A 76 7.37 14.87 19.41
N MET A 77 7.31 14.07 18.32
CA MET A 77 7.03 14.57 16.97
C MET A 77 5.56 15.00 16.81
N THR A 78 4.64 14.46 17.60
CA THR A 78 3.23 14.87 17.61
C THR A 78 3.00 16.07 18.53
N ASP A 79 3.78 16.21 19.62
CA ASP A 79 3.63 17.30 20.57
C ASP A 79 4.25 18.64 20.11
N THR A 80 5.08 18.62 19.04
CA THR A 80 5.59 19.83 18.38
C THR A 80 4.54 20.50 17.46
N LYS A 81 3.30 20.02 17.45
CA LYS A 81 2.21 20.56 16.65
C LYS A 81 1.43 21.62 17.44
N ALA A 82 1.31 22.79 16.81
CA ALA A 82 0.55 24.00 17.11
C ALA A 82 -0.66 23.91 18.08
N PRO A 83 -1.12 25.07 18.62
CA PRO A 83 -2.05 25.14 19.76
C PRO A 83 -3.38 24.40 19.53
N ALA A 84 -3.92 23.85 20.62
CA ALA A 84 -5.01 22.91 20.71
C ALA A 84 -6.43 23.49 20.39
N THR A 85 -6.58 24.20 19.26
CA THR A 85 -7.90 24.73 18.81
C THR A 85 -8.25 24.41 17.34
N ALA A 86 -7.35 23.72 16.60
CA ALA A 86 -7.67 23.35 15.23
C ALA A 86 -8.41 22.00 15.19
N THR A 87 -9.63 21.97 14.71
CA THR A 87 -10.32 20.73 14.34
C THR A 87 -9.44 19.93 13.39
N PRO A 88 -9.20 18.62 13.65
CA PRO A 88 -8.42 17.79 12.73
C PRO A 88 -9.00 17.80 11.34
N ALA A 89 -8.18 18.09 10.33
CA ALA A 89 -8.57 18.05 8.93
C ALA A 89 -8.19 16.69 8.32
N LEU A 90 -9.11 16.08 7.58
CA LEU A 90 -8.81 14.93 6.73
C LEU A 90 -8.13 15.45 5.45
N ASN A 91 -6.94 14.97 5.15
CA ASN A 91 -6.15 15.47 4.01
C ASN A 91 -6.43 14.72 2.72
N ALA A 92 -6.48 13.39 2.77
CA ALA A 92 -6.65 12.54 1.61
C ALA A 92 -7.26 11.19 2.00
N SER A 93 -7.83 10.51 1.00
CA SER A 93 -8.14 9.09 1.03
C SER A 93 -7.15 8.39 0.11
N GLU A 94 -6.51 7.34 0.60
CA GLU A 94 -5.49 6.58 -0.12
C GLU A 94 -5.97 5.13 -0.26
N PRO A 95 -6.58 4.75 -1.38
CA PRO A 95 -7.01 3.37 -1.62
C PRO A 95 -5.85 2.40 -1.51
N GLU A 96 -6.09 1.22 -0.91
CA GLU A 96 -5.12 0.13 -0.84
C GLU A 96 -5.52 -0.97 -1.83
N LEU A 97 -4.65 -1.22 -2.80
CA LEU A 97 -4.83 -2.25 -3.83
C LEU A 97 -4.06 -3.50 -3.41
N PHE A 98 -4.73 -4.64 -3.50
CA PHE A 98 -4.14 -5.92 -3.19
C PHE A 98 -3.60 -6.54 -4.48
N VAL A 99 -2.31 -6.95 -4.45
CA VAL A 99 -1.60 -7.49 -5.61
C VAL A 99 -0.90 -8.80 -5.23
N THR A 100 -0.83 -9.73 -6.17
CA THR A 100 -0.15 -11.02 -5.97
C THR A 100 1.28 -11.04 -6.49
N ASP A 101 1.62 -10.10 -7.38
CA ASP A 101 2.98 -9.81 -7.83
C ASP A 101 3.27 -8.31 -7.69
N PHE A 102 4.07 -7.98 -6.68
CA PHE A 102 4.37 -6.59 -6.36
C PHE A 102 5.18 -5.88 -7.45
N GLN A 103 6.11 -6.59 -8.11
CA GLN A 103 6.94 -6.00 -9.17
C GLN A 103 6.13 -5.76 -10.44
N ALA A 104 5.31 -6.73 -10.83
CA ALA A 104 4.40 -6.58 -11.98
C ALA A 104 3.41 -5.44 -11.76
N ALA A 105 2.87 -5.29 -10.55
CA ALA A 105 2.00 -4.17 -10.20
C ALA A 105 2.74 -2.83 -10.30
N CYS A 106 3.94 -2.70 -9.74
CA CYS A 106 4.75 -1.49 -9.86
C CYS A 106 5.02 -1.13 -11.33
N ALA A 107 5.44 -2.11 -12.15
CA ALA A 107 5.66 -1.90 -13.59
C ALA A 107 4.40 -1.43 -14.32
N PHE A 108 3.24 -2.04 -14.02
CA PHE A 108 1.97 -1.64 -14.60
C PHE A 108 1.65 -0.16 -14.27
N PHE A 109 1.76 0.24 -13.01
CA PHE A 109 1.45 1.60 -12.60
C PHE A 109 2.45 2.61 -13.19
N THR A 110 3.74 2.28 -13.25
CA THR A 110 4.75 3.21 -13.77
C THR A 110 4.78 3.27 -15.30
N GLU A 111 4.79 2.13 -15.96
CA GLU A 111 5.00 2.07 -17.42
C GLU A 111 3.73 2.27 -18.23
N LYS A 112 2.57 1.82 -17.67
CA LYS A 112 1.28 1.89 -18.38
C LYS A 112 0.43 3.08 -17.95
N LEU A 113 0.40 3.38 -16.65
CA LEU A 113 -0.47 4.44 -16.11
C LEU A 113 0.27 5.74 -15.79
N GLY A 114 1.61 5.79 -15.96
CA GLY A 114 2.41 6.99 -15.74
C GLY A 114 2.47 7.47 -14.28
N PHE A 115 2.31 6.55 -13.34
CA PHE A 115 2.56 6.83 -11.93
C PHE A 115 4.05 6.76 -11.63
N GLU A 116 4.48 7.36 -10.53
CA GLU A 116 5.82 7.21 -9.96
C GLU A 116 5.74 6.45 -8.63
N ILE A 117 6.79 5.68 -8.33
CA ILE A 117 6.92 5.01 -7.03
C ILE A 117 7.35 6.06 -6.00
N VAL A 118 6.55 6.29 -4.97
CA VAL A 118 6.87 7.20 -3.86
C VAL A 118 7.82 6.51 -2.88
N PHE A 119 7.49 5.28 -2.52
CA PHE A 119 8.35 4.41 -1.71
C PHE A 119 7.95 2.94 -1.88
N THR A 120 8.87 2.05 -1.51
CA THR A 120 8.60 0.62 -1.31
C THR A 120 9.09 0.20 0.07
N TYR A 121 8.47 -0.84 0.63
CA TYR A 121 8.82 -1.34 1.94
C TYR A 121 8.90 -2.86 1.96
N GLY A 122 9.93 -3.37 2.67
CA GLY A 122 10.24 -4.79 2.79
C GLY A 122 11.37 -5.25 1.88
N GLU A 123 11.97 -6.40 2.20
CA GLU A 123 12.99 -7.05 1.39
C GLU A 123 12.73 -8.57 1.42
N PRO A 124 12.15 -9.11 0.33
CA PRO A 124 11.65 -8.42 -0.87
C PRO A 124 10.50 -7.45 -0.57
N PRO A 125 10.27 -6.43 -1.41
CA PRO A 125 9.19 -5.47 -1.20
C PRO A 125 7.82 -6.14 -1.20
N PHE A 126 6.97 -5.75 -0.22
CA PHE A 126 5.60 -6.26 -0.10
C PHE A 126 4.55 -5.17 0.09
N TYR A 127 4.99 -3.93 0.24
CA TYR A 127 4.15 -2.76 0.37
C TYR A 127 4.81 -1.57 -0.31
N GLY A 128 4.03 -0.70 -0.90
CA GLY A 128 4.52 0.54 -1.50
C GLY A 128 3.41 1.49 -1.84
N GLN A 129 3.80 2.68 -2.27
CA GLN A 129 2.88 3.72 -2.68
C GLN A 129 3.29 4.24 -4.05
N VAL A 130 2.31 4.41 -4.92
CA VAL A 130 2.47 5.03 -6.24
C VAL A 130 1.65 6.31 -6.30
N ARG A 131 2.18 7.29 -7.03
CA ARG A 131 1.58 8.63 -7.16
C ARG A 131 1.56 9.07 -8.61
N ARG A 132 0.46 9.68 -9.02
CA ARG A 132 0.39 10.50 -10.22
C ARG A 132 -0.40 11.78 -9.88
N ASP A 133 0.25 12.93 -9.99
CA ASP A 133 -0.31 14.22 -9.55
C ASP A 133 -0.78 14.19 -8.09
N LYS A 134 -2.09 14.27 -7.86
CA LYS A 134 -2.72 14.21 -6.54
C LYS A 134 -3.25 12.81 -6.18
N ALA A 135 -3.29 11.90 -7.14
CA ALA A 135 -3.75 10.54 -6.91
C ALA A 135 -2.65 9.73 -6.23
N LEU A 136 -2.95 9.18 -5.07
CA LEU A 136 -2.09 8.29 -4.29
C LEU A 136 -2.79 6.95 -4.13
N LEU A 137 -2.07 5.86 -4.42
CA LEU A 137 -2.55 4.49 -4.27
C LEU A 137 -1.50 3.68 -3.51
N ASN A 138 -1.96 2.88 -2.57
CA ASN A 138 -1.11 1.95 -1.85
C ASN A 138 -1.20 0.57 -2.51
N LEU A 139 -0.05 -0.07 -2.72
CA LEU A 139 0.06 -1.44 -3.23
C LEU A 139 0.47 -2.35 -2.10
N ARG A 140 -0.26 -3.46 -1.91
CA ARG A 140 0.02 -4.43 -0.86
C ARG A 140 0.06 -5.84 -1.43
N LEU A 141 1.21 -6.49 -1.26
CA LEU A 141 1.38 -7.89 -1.63
C LEU A 141 0.54 -8.80 -0.73
N ILE A 142 -0.21 -9.69 -1.35
CA ILE A 142 -0.98 -10.76 -0.70
C ILE A 142 -0.67 -12.11 -1.33
N CYS A 143 -0.90 -13.19 -0.58
CA CYS A 143 -0.56 -14.54 -1.05
C CYS A 143 -1.61 -15.14 -2.00
N GLN A 144 -2.84 -14.62 -1.98
CA GLN A 144 -3.96 -15.13 -2.79
C GLN A 144 -4.87 -13.97 -3.18
N PRO A 145 -5.55 -14.02 -4.35
CA PRO A 145 -6.51 -13.02 -4.75
C PRO A 145 -7.60 -12.78 -3.70
N VAL A 146 -7.98 -11.52 -3.49
CA VAL A 146 -9.04 -11.14 -2.52
C VAL A 146 -10.41 -11.68 -2.95
N PHE A 147 -10.67 -11.70 -4.25
CA PHE A 147 -11.92 -12.18 -4.82
C PHE A 147 -11.69 -13.48 -5.58
N VAL A 148 -12.56 -14.44 -5.36
CA VAL A 148 -12.58 -15.72 -6.07
C VAL A 148 -13.72 -15.72 -7.09
N GLY A 149 -13.43 -16.16 -8.33
CA GLY A 149 -14.38 -16.15 -9.43
C GLY A 149 -14.60 -14.75 -10.00
N ASP A 150 -15.77 -14.54 -10.61
CA ASP A 150 -16.11 -13.35 -11.41
C ASP A 150 -16.85 -12.24 -10.65
N ILE A 151 -17.00 -12.35 -9.34
CA ILE A 151 -17.84 -11.43 -8.55
C ILE A 151 -17.40 -9.97 -8.69
N ARG A 152 -16.08 -9.71 -8.73
CA ARG A 152 -15.56 -8.35 -8.89
C ARG A 152 -16.03 -7.72 -10.20
N GLU A 153 -15.94 -8.47 -11.29
CA GLU A 153 -16.32 -8.00 -12.62
C GLU A 153 -17.84 -7.90 -12.77
N ARG A 154 -18.57 -8.92 -12.33
CA ARG A 154 -20.03 -8.96 -12.42
C ARG A 154 -20.71 -7.83 -11.65
N GLU A 155 -20.19 -7.52 -10.45
CA GLU A 155 -20.73 -6.45 -9.60
C GLU A 155 -19.96 -5.13 -9.77
N GLU A 156 -18.97 -5.07 -10.67
CA GLU A 156 -18.09 -3.91 -10.91
C GLU A 156 -17.50 -3.33 -9.63
N LEU A 157 -16.92 -4.19 -8.77
CA LEU A 157 -16.37 -3.78 -7.50
C LEU A 157 -15.08 -2.98 -7.69
N LEU A 158 -15.23 -1.66 -7.71
CA LEU A 158 -14.11 -0.73 -7.90
C LEU A 158 -13.14 -0.78 -6.71
N SER A 159 -11.84 -0.85 -7.03
CA SER A 159 -10.76 -0.75 -6.04
C SER A 159 -10.41 0.71 -5.76
N ALA A 160 -10.53 1.58 -6.76
CA ALA A 160 -10.34 3.02 -6.62
C ALA A 160 -11.14 3.79 -7.67
N ALA A 161 -11.48 5.04 -7.34
CA ALA A 161 -12.03 6.01 -8.29
C ALA A 161 -11.13 7.26 -8.28
N ILE A 162 -10.64 7.64 -9.46
CA ILE A 162 -9.73 8.75 -9.68
C ILE A 162 -10.41 9.76 -10.59
N THR A 163 -10.37 11.03 -10.24
CA THR A 163 -11.04 12.08 -11.00
C THR A 163 -10.05 13.02 -11.67
N VAL A 164 -10.40 13.49 -12.86
CA VAL A 164 -9.76 14.60 -13.55
C VAL A 164 -10.73 15.79 -13.65
N ASN A 165 -10.20 16.98 -13.92
CA ASN A 165 -10.98 18.20 -13.76
C ASN A 165 -11.97 18.47 -14.90
N SER A 166 -11.83 17.83 -16.07
CA SER A 166 -12.65 18.15 -17.23
C SER A 166 -12.90 16.99 -18.18
N ALA A 167 -13.92 17.16 -19.03
CA ALA A 167 -14.22 16.25 -20.11
C ALA A 167 -13.10 16.18 -21.20
N ALA A 168 -12.28 17.20 -21.32
CA ALA A 168 -11.12 17.19 -22.21
C ALA A 168 -10.00 16.34 -21.63
N GLU A 169 -9.70 16.50 -20.34
CA GLU A 169 -8.66 15.74 -19.65
C GLU A 169 -8.97 14.23 -19.62
N ILE A 170 -10.22 13.82 -19.38
CA ILE A 170 -10.55 12.39 -19.37
C ILE A 170 -10.40 11.76 -20.77
N ARG A 171 -10.69 12.50 -21.84
CA ARG A 171 -10.45 12.01 -23.21
C ARG A 171 -8.96 11.89 -23.52
N ALA A 172 -8.16 12.88 -23.09
CA ALA A 172 -6.71 12.85 -23.25
C ALA A 172 -6.09 11.68 -22.49
N LEU A 173 -6.50 11.47 -21.23
CA LEU A 173 -6.04 10.35 -20.40
C LEU A 173 -6.44 9.00 -21.01
N PHE A 174 -7.65 8.87 -21.53
CA PHE A 174 -8.09 7.66 -22.21
C PHE A 174 -7.22 7.35 -23.45
N ALA A 175 -6.93 8.36 -24.27
CA ALA A 175 -6.05 8.20 -25.44
C ALA A 175 -4.62 7.84 -25.04
N GLU A 176 -4.09 8.43 -23.97
CA GLU A 176 -2.77 8.09 -23.40
C GLU A 176 -2.72 6.60 -23.01
N TYR A 177 -3.71 6.12 -22.26
CA TYR A 177 -3.76 4.71 -21.82
C TYR A 177 -4.01 3.73 -22.97
N GLN A 178 -4.77 4.15 -23.98
CA GLN A 178 -4.90 3.39 -25.22
C GLN A 178 -3.55 3.20 -25.93
N ALA A 179 -2.78 4.29 -26.05
CA ALA A 179 -1.46 4.24 -26.68
C ALA A 179 -0.46 3.39 -25.86
N ALA A 180 -0.59 3.35 -24.54
CA ALA A 180 0.19 2.51 -23.66
C ALA A 180 -0.24 1.02 -23.64
N GLY A 181 -1.33 0.67 -24.35
CA GLY A 181 -1.85 -0.71 -24.40
C GLY A 181 -2.40 -1.19 -23.05
N VAL A 182 -3.13 -0.32 -22.35
CA VAL A 182 -3.82 -0.66 -21.10
C VAL A 182 -5.04 -1.52 -21.37
N ASP A 183 -5.32 -2.50 -20.51
CA ASP A 183 -6.55 -3.30 -20.56
C ASP A 183 -7.73 -2.51 -19.97
N PHE A 184 -8.72 -2.23 -20.81
CA PHE A 184 -9.93 -1.53 -20.40
C PHE A 184 -11.03 -2.53 -20.08
N PHE A 185 -11.39 -2.63 -18.79
CA PHE A 185 -12.61 -3.34 -18.40
C PHE A 185 -13.85 -2.65 -18.97
N ARG A 186 -13.85 -1.31 -19.00
CA ARG A 186 -14.88 -0.49 -19.66
C ARG A 186 -14.23 0.68 -20.38
N THR A 187 -14.53 0.82 -21.65
CA THR A 187 -14.04 1.94 -22.48
C THR A 187 -14.74 3.25 -22.12
N LEU A 188 -14.20 4.37 -22.62
CA LEU A 188 -14.73 5.70 -22.35
C LEU A 188 -16.19 5.83 -22.80
N LYS A 189 -17.07 6.15 -21.85
CA LYS A 189 -18.49 6.43 -22.09
C LYS A 189 -18.96 7.66 -21.35
N GLN A 190 -20.08 8.22 -21.76
CA GLN A 190 -20.81 9.23 -21.03
C GLN A 190 -21.83 8.59 -20.11
N GLU A 191 -21.82 8.96 -18.85
CA GLU A 191 -22.77 8.48 -17.86
C GLU A 191 -24.07 9.30 -17.89
N PRO A 192 -25.22 8.76 -17.41
CA PRO A 192 -26.50 9.46 -17.40
C PRO A 192 -26.49 10.80 -16.64
N TRP A 193 -25.59 10.95 -15.67
CA TRP A 193 -25.40 12.18 -14.89
C TRP A 193 -24.41 13.17 -15.53
N GLY A 194 -23.97 12.91 -16.78
CA GLY A 194 -23.16 13.80 -17.58
C GLY A 194 -21.65 13.60 -17.50
N ALA A 195 -21.13 12.94 -16.48
CA ALA A 195 -19.71 12.63 -16.38
C ALA A 195 -19.26 11.67 -17.50
N ARG A 196 -17.96 11.69 -17.83
CA ARG A 196 -17.33 10.67 -18.68
C ARG A 196 -16.46 9.79 -17.84
N THR A 197 -16.58 8.46 -18.02
CA THR A 197 -15.84 7.47 -17.25
C THR A 197 -15.26 6.39 -18.14
N PHE A 198 -14.16 5.81 -17.70
CA PHE A 198 -13.66 4.51 -18.17
C PHE A 198 -13.11 3.71 -16.98
N ILE A 199 -12.98 2.41 -17.12
CA ILE A 199 -12.44 1.53 -16.08
C ILE A 199 -11.28 0.75 -16.67
N VAL A 200 -10.14 0.82 -15.98
CA VAL A 200 -8.93 0.05 -16.27
C VAL A 200 -8.88 -1.16 -15.36
N ARG A 201 -8.38 -2.27 -15.87
CA ARG A 201 -8.04 -3.48 -15.11
C ARG A 201 -6.54 -3.56 -14.95
N ASP A 202 -6.06 -3.72 -13.70
CA ASP A 202 -4.66 -4.02 -13.44
C ASP A 202 -4.38 -5.54 -13.60
N PRO A 203 -3.12 -6.00 -13.51
CA PRO A 203 -2.77 -7.42 -13.62
C PRO A 203 -3.42 -8.34 -12.59
N ASP A 204 -3.82 -7.81 -11.42
CA ASP A 204 -4.48 -8.55 -10.34
C ASP A 204 -6.01 -8.45 -10.39
N GLY A 205 -6.54 -7.87 -11.47
CA GLY A 205 -7.98 -7.68 -11.67
C GLY A 205 -8.55 -6.52 -10.84
N ASN A 206 -7.74 -5.63 -10.24
CA ASN A 206 -8.26 -4.44 -9.60
C ASN A 206 -8.89 -3.51 -10.64
N LEU A 207 -10.11 -3.05 -10.36
CA LEU A 207 -10.83 -2.14 -11.24
C LEU A 207 -10.63 -0.69 -10.78
N LEU A 208 -10.00 0.10 -11.64
CA LEU A 208 -9.70 1.50 -11.42
C LEU A 208 -10.58 2.36 -12.32
N GLN A 209 -11.55 3.04 -11.72
CA GLN A 209 -12.38 3.99 -12.47
C GLN A 209 -11.69 5.34 -12.60
N PHE A 210 -11.66 5.86 -13.80
CA PHE A 210 -11.29 7.24 -14.10
C PHE A 210 -12.53 8.01 -14.52
N ALA A 211 -12.71 9.21 -13.96
CA ALA A 211 -13.89 10.04 -14.20
C ALA A 211 -13.52 11.51 -14.45
N GLY A 212 -14.13 12.10 -15.46
CA GLY A 212 -14.05 13.54 -15.75
C GLY A 212 -15.41 14.21 -15.61
N THR A 213 -15.43 15.44 -15.12
CA THR A 213 -16.66 16.24 -15.00
C THR A 213 -17.31 16.53 -16.35
N ALA A 214 -18.61 16.86 -16.34
CA ALA A 214 -19.40 17.12 -17.55
C ALA A 214 -19.05 18.46 -18.25
N THR A 215 -18.32 19.34 -17.56
CA THR A 215 -17.95 20.69 -18.07
C THR A 215 -16.54 20.73 -18.60
#